data_950b7d79aa926c8fcfa38f936a79ba47
#
_entry.id   950b7d79aa926c8fcfa38f936a79ba47
#
_cell.length_a   1.000
_cell.length_b   1.000
_cell.length_c   1.000
_cell.angle_alpha   90.00
_cell.angle_beta   90.00
_cell.angle_gamma   90.00
#
_symmetry.space_group_name_H-M   'P 1'
#
loop_
_entity.id
_entity.type
_entity.pdbx_description
1 polymer ?
#
loop_
_entity_poly.entity_id
_entity_poly.type
_entity_poly.pdbx_seq_one_letter_code
_entity_poly.pdbx_strand_id
1 'polypeptide(L)'
;MEKTDIKSLDYDELKDFFVSIGEKPFRAKQVYQWMHEKQADGFEEMTNLSKSLREKLEETCEYTCLENVQTLVSELDGTRKYLFRLSDGYVVESVLMRYQHGNSVCISTQVGCRMGCRFCASTIGGKTRDLTAGEMLDQIYRIQKDIGERVSNLVMMGTGEPLDNYNNAVKFIRMLSDEHGLNISQRNITLSTCGIVPRMRQLADEGFQITLALSLHAPNQEKRKALLPIAGKYEIHEAVDACRYYYEKTGRRITFEYSLVGGQNDSKEDAKQLYELIHGINCHVNLIPVNPVKERSYVQSERKVIVEFKNKLENCGINVTIRREMGRDIGGACGQLRKSYMDKEKKE
;
A
#
# COMPACT_ATOMS: atom_id res chain seq x y z
N MET A 1 -21.03 9.52 23.37
CA MET A 1 -20.46 8.21 22.95
C MET A 1 -19.62 8.47 21.71
N GLU A 2 -18.50 7.80 21.59
CA GLU A 2 -17.68 7.83 20.36
C GLU A 2 -18.49 7.23 19.20
N LYS A 3 -18.51 7.90 18.06
CA LYS A 3 -19.22 7.40 16.89
C LYS A 3 -18.46 6.23 16.26
N THR A 4 -19.21 5.28 15.71
CA THR A 4 -18.62 4.12 15.02
C THR A 4 -18.20 4.53 13.60
N ASP A 5 -16.94 4.28 13.22
CA ASP A 5 -16.50 4.39 11.81
C ASP A 5 -17.15 3.26 10.99
N ILE A 6 -18.33 3.58 10.45
CA ILE A 6 -19.18 2.59 9.77
C ILE A 6 -18.53 2.05 8.48
N LYS A 7 -17.71 2.86 7.80
CA LYS A 7 -17.02 2.47 6.56
C LYS A 7 -15.89 1.46 6.79
N SER A 8 -15.42 1.35 8.04
CA SER A 8 -14.42 0.38 8.46
C SER A 8 -15.00 -0.95 8.97
N LEU A 9 -16.32 -1.08 9.05
CA LEU A 9 -16.96 -2.35 9.41
C LEU A 9 -17.02 -3.26 8.19
N ASP A 10 -16.54 -4.51 8.34
CA ASP A 10 -16.81 -5.54 7.36
C ASP A 10 -18.30 -5.94 7.37
N TYR A 11 -18.68 -6.80 6.41
CA TYR A 11 -20.10 -7.10 6.24
C TYR A 11 -20.75 -7.77 7.45
N ASP A 12 -20.02 -8.62 8.17
CA ASP A 12 -20.55 -9.30 9.36
C ASP A 12 -20.56 -8.37 10.57
N GLU A 13 -19.50 -7.58 10.78
CA GLU A 13 -19.47 -6.53 11.81
C GLU A 13 -20.60 -5.52 11.60
N LEU A 14 -20.89 -5.17 10.35
CA LEU A 14 -22.00 -4.25 10.03
C LEU A 14 -23.35 -4.86 10.38
N LYS A 15 -23.57 -6.16 10.16
CA LYS A 15 -24.78 -6.86 10.62
C LYS A 15 -24.95 -6.79 12.13
N ASP A 16 -23.88 -7.08 12.87
CA ASP A 16 -23.88 -7.04 14.33
C ASP A 16 -24.13 -5.61 14.84
N PHE A 17 -23.56 -4.62 14.19
CA PHE A 17 -23.82 -3.21 14.48
C PHE A 17 -25.30 -2.87 14.31
N PHE A 18 -25.94 -3.27 13.18
CA PHE A 18 -27.37 -3.02 12.97
C PHE A 18 -28.25 -3.67 14.04
N VAL A 19 -27.94 -4.89 14.43
CA VAL A 19 -28.63 -5.57 15.55
C VAL A 19 -28.46 -4.78 16.85
N SER A 20 -27.27 -4.29 17.15
CA SER A 20 -26.97 -3.54 18.37
C SER A 20 -27.75 -2.21 18.50
N ILE A 21 -28.04 -1.59 17.36
CA ILE A 21 -28.86 -0.37 17.32
C ILE A 21 -30.37 -0.64 17.15
N GLY A 22 -30.80 -1.91 17.26
CA GLY A 22 -32.22 -2.32 17.17
C GLY A 22 -32.77 -2.35 15.74
N GLU A 23 -31.93 -2.42 14.74
CA GLU A 23 -32.31 -2.53 13.33
C GLU A 23 -32.21 -3.96 12.81
N LYS A 24 -32.91 -4.24 11.70
CA LYS A 24 -32.89 -5.58 11.10
C LYS A 24 -31.58 -5.86 10.36
N PRO A 25 -30.97 -7.05 10.49
CA PRO A 25 -29.67 -7.38 9.88
C PRO A 25 -29.60 -7.20 8.36
N PHE A 26 -30.72 -7.37 7.63
CA PHE A 26 -30.75 -7.21 6.18
C PHE A 26 -30.44 -5.75 5.74
N ARG A 27 -30.61 -4.76 6.64
CA ARG A 27 -30.27 -3.36 6.38
C ARG A 27 -28.77 -3.19 6.18
N ALA A 28 -27.95 -4.03 6.82
CA ALA A 28 -26.51 -4.04 6.63
C ALA A 28 -26.15 -4.22 5.15
N LYS A 29 -26.79 -5.13 4.42
CA LYS A 29 -26.54 -5.32 2.99
C LYS A 29 -26.81 -4.06 2.18
N GLN A 30 -27.89 -3.38 2.47
CA GLN A 30 -28.26 -2.13 1.76
C GLN A 30 -27.21 -1.05 1.99
N VAL A 31 -26.80 -0.84 3.25
CA VAL A 31 -25.81 0.20 3.60
C VAL A 31 -24.42 -0.18 3.07
N TYR A 32 -24.03 -1.45 3.18
CA TYR A 32 -22.75 -1.93 2.65
C TYR A 32 -22.61 -1.70 1.15
N GLN A 33 -23.67 -2.01 0.38
CA GLN A 33 -23.69 -1.75 -1.06
C GLN A 33 -23.62 -0.25 -1.39
N TRP A 34 -24.28 0.59 -0.61
CA TRP A 34 -24.18 2.04 -0.80
C TRP A 34 -22.74 2.54 -0.55
N MET A 35 -22.11 2.07 0.52
CA MET A 35 -20.75 2.48 0.89
C MET A 35 -19.70 1.95 -0.08
N HIS A 36 -19.73 0.67 -0.41
CA HIS A 36 -18.61 -0.04 -1.01
C HIS A 36 -18.80 -0.43 -2.49
N GLU A 37 -20.05 -0.49 -3.00
CA GLU A 37 -20.34 -0.73 -4.41
C GLU A 37 -20.64 0.60 -5.12
N LYS A 38 -21.61 1.39 -4.57
CA LYS A 38 -22.02 2.66 -5.14
C LYS A 38 -21.14 3.83 -4.74
N GLN A 39 -20.32 3.66 -3.70
CA GLN A 39 -19.35 4.65 -3.21
C GLN A 39 -20.01 5.99 -2.82
N ALA A 40 -21.17 5.92 -2.14
CA ALA A 40 -21.88 7.10 -1.66
C ALA A 40 -21.00 8.01 -0.79
N ASP A 41 -21.25 9.31 -0.83
CA ASP A 41 -20.50 10.32 -0.06
C ASP A 41 -21.06 10.54 1.35
N GLY A 42 -22.30 10.07 1.60
CA GLY A 42 -22.96 10.20 2.89
C GLY A 42 -24.26 9.38 2.97
N PHE A 43 -24.88 9.40 4.15
CA PHE A 43 -26.13 8.68 4.36
C PHE A 43 -27.31 9.27 3.59
N GLU A 44 -27.28 10.56 3.25
CA GLU A 44 -28.31 11.26 2.49
C GLU A 44 -28.52 10.69 1.09
N GLU A 45 -27.46 10.14 0.47
CA GLU A 45 -27.56 9.49 -0.84
C GLU A 45 -28.25 8.12 -0.79
N MET A 46 -28.38 7.51 0.40
CA MET A 46 -28.94 6.17 0.58
C MET A 46 -30.48 6.18 0.50
N THR A 47 -31.00 6.51 -0.68
CA THR A 47 -32.43 6.81 -0.90
C THR A 47 -33.39 5.66 -0.64
N ASN A 48 -32.93 4.41 -0.62
CA ASN A 48 -33.75 3.24 -0.28
C ASN A 48 -33.83 2.95 1.24
N LEU A 49 -33.17 3.78 2.07
CA LEU A 49 -33.31 3.76 3.53
C LEU A 49 -34.35 4.79 3.98
N SER A 50 -35.09 4.48 5.06
CA SER A 50 -36.00 5.46 5.66
C SER A 50 -35.24 6.68 6.20
N LYS A 51 -35.89 7.83 6.20
CA LYS A 51 -35.30 9.06 6.74
C LYS A 51 -34.87 8.88 8.19
N SER A 52 -35.69 8.23 9.02
CA SER A 52 -35.38 7.95 10.42
C SER A 52 -34.15 7.07 10.61
N LEU A 53 -33.93 6.10 9.71
CA LEU A 53 -32.70 5.27 9.77
C LEU A 53 -31.47 6.07 9.37
N ARG A 54 -31.54 6.91 8.34
CA ARG A 54 -30.42 7.77 7.95
C ARG A 54 -30.02 8.74 9.07
N GLU A 55 -31.00 9.40 9.70
CA GLU A 55 -30.78 10.28 10.85
C GLU A 55 -30.15 9.52 12.02
N LYS A 56 -30.63 8.30 12.32
CA LYS A 56 -30.03 7.44 13.36
C LYS A 56 -28.57 7.07 13.05
N LEU A 57 -28.25 6.78 11.79
CA LEU A 57 -26.87 6.50 11.37
C LEU A 57 -25.98 7.75 11.49
N GLU A 58 -26.47 8.94 11.13
CA GLU A 58 -25.72 10.19 11.32
C GLU A 58 -25.42 10.49 12.80
N GLU A 59 -26.33 10.13 13.70
CA GLU A 59 -26.14 10.31 15.15
C GLU A 59 -25.13 9.33 15.74
N THR A 60 -25.14 8.06 15.28
CA THR A 60 -24.38 6.96 15.89
C THR A 60 -23.09 6.64 15.18
N CYS A 61 -22.91 7.05 13.93
CA CYS A 61 -21.77 6.71 13.10
C CYS A 61 -20.99 7.93 12.64
N GLU A 62 -19.69 7.72 12.42
CA GLU A 62 -18.84 8.55 11.59
C GLU A 62 -18.82 7.96 10.18
N TYR A 63 -18.97 8.82 9.17
CA TYR A 63 -18.90 8.41 7.77
C TYR A 63 -17.60 8.89 7.17
N THR A 64 -16.62 7.99 7.04
CA THR A 64 -15.31 8.31 6.43
C THR A 64 -15.50 8.78 5.00
N CYS A 65 -15.05 10.00 4.70
CA CYS A 65 -15.08 10.62 3.39
C CYS A 65 -13.84 11.51 3.24
N LEU A 66 -12.88 11.09 2.45
CA LEU A 66 -11.63 11.81 2.25
C LEU A 66 -11.86 13.00 1.31
N GLU A 67 -11.34 14.14 1.69
CA GLU A 67 -11.32 15.33 0.85
C GLU A 67 -10.11 15.30 -0.10
N ASN A 68 -10.36 15.39 -1.40
CA ASN A 68 -9.27 15.58 -2.36
C ASN A 68 -8.82 17.05 -2.37
N VAL A 69 -7.73 17.34 -1.68
CA VAL A 69 -7.21 18.72 -1.57
C VAL A 69 -6.31 19.13 -2.73
N GLN A 70 -5.70 18.15 -3.41
CA GLN A 70 -4.89 18.42 -4.60
C GLN A 70 -4.74 17.16 -5.47
N THR A 71 -4.80 17.35 -6.78
CA THR A 71 -4.42 16.33 -7.77
C THR A 71 -3.29 16.89 -8.65
N LEU A 72 -2.16 16.20 -8.69
CA LEU A 72 -1.05 16.48 -9.60
C LEU A 72 -1.09 15.46 -10.74
N VAL A 73 -0.96 15.93 -11.97
CA VAL A 73 -0.97 15.07 -13.16
C VAL A 73 0.38 15.17 -13.84
N SER A 74 1.03 14.02 -14.07
CA SER A 74 2.29 13.95 -14.79
C SER A 74 2.11 14.27 -16.27
N GLU A 75 2.88 15.20 -16.77
CA GLU A 75 2.95 15.52 -18.20
C GLU A 75 3.71 14.45 -19.01
N LEU A 76 4.53 13.63 -18.31
CA LEU A 76 5.37 12.61 -18.95
C LEU A 76 4.61 11.32 -19.26
N ASP A 77 3.68 10.91 -18.39
CA ASP A 77 3.08 9.59 -18.49
C ASP A 77 1.60 9.52 -18.02
N GLY A 78 1.00 10.65 -17.65
CA GLY A 78 -0.39 10.73 -17.22
C GLY A 78 -0.67 10.16 -15.83
N THR A 79 0.36 9.78 -15.08
CA THR A 79 0.24 9.38 -13.66
C THR A 79 -0.40 10.51 -12.86
N ARG A 80 -1.33 10.18 -11.95
CA ARG A 80 -1.96 11.16 -11.08
C ARG A 80 -1.57 10.89 -9.63
N LYS A 81 -1.12 11.92 -8.93
CA LYS A 81 -0.90 11.90 -7.49
C LYS A 81 -1.97 12.71 -6.80
N TYR A 82 -2.68 12.08 -5.87
CA TYR A 82 -3.75 12.66 -5.07
C TYR A 82 -3.27 12.92 -3.65
N LEU A 83 -3.65 14.06 -3.12
CA LEU A 83 -3.48 14.42 -1.72
C LEU A 83 -4.86 14.42 -1.05
N PHE A 84 -5.08 13.47 -0.14
CA PHE A 84 -6.34 13.31 0.56
C PHE A 84 -6.23 13.79 2.00
N ARG A 85 -7.12 14.71 2.40
CA ARG A 85 -7.29 15.13 3.78
C ARG A 85 -8.19 14.15 4.53
N LEU A 86 -7.72 13.73 5.70
CA LEU A 86 -8.45 12.90 6.64
C LEU A 86 -9.30 13.76 7.59
N SER A 87 -10.26 13.16 8.30
CA SER A 87 -11.16 13.87 9.22
C SER A 87 -10.43 14.63 10.34
N ASP A 88 -9.26 14.14 10.75
CA ASP A 88 -8.39 14.77 11.76
C ASP A 88 -7.43 15.82 11.19
N GLY A 89 -7.54 16.17 9.90
CA GLY A 89 -6.74 17.18 9.24
C GLY A 89 -5.38 16.72 8.70
N TYR A 90 -4.97 15.48 8.97
CA TYR A 90 -3.77 14.94 8.34
C TYR A 90 -4.01 14.68 6.84
N VAL A 91 -2.91 14.66 6.08
CA VAL A 91 -2.95 14.42 4.63
C VAL A 91 -2.14 13.18 4.29
N VAL A 92 -2.73 12.33 3.43
CA VAL A 92 -2.08 11.15 2.85
C VAL A 92 -2.06 11.24 1.33
N GLU A 93 -1.09 10.57 0.72
CA GLU A 93 -0.89 10.57 -0.72
C GLU A 93 -1.23 9.20 -1.33
N SER A 94 -1.86 9.24 -2.50
CA SER A 94 -2.13 8.06 -3.33
C SER A 94 -1.74 8.34 -4.77
N VAL A 95 -1.39 7.29 -5.52
CA VAL A 95 -0.94 7.45 -6.91
C VAL A 95 -1.74 6.51 -7.81
N LEU A 96 -2.36 7.08 -8.84
CA LEU A 96 -2.97 6.34 -9.94
C LEU A 96 -1.97 6.21 -11.09
N MET A 97 -1.73 4.99 -11.51
CA MET A 97 -0.90 4.63 -12.66
C MET A 97 -1.77 3.92 -13.70
N ARG A 98 -1.71 4.35 -14.95
CA ARG A 98 -2.43 3.73 -16.06
C ARG A 98 -1.53 2.75 -16.79
N TYR A 99 -1.96 1.49 -16.90
CA TYR A 99 -1.28 0.44 -17.65
C TYR A 99 -2.22 -0.15 -18.70
N GLN A 100 -1.67 -0.86 -19.67
CA GLN A 100 -2.48 -1.56 -20.68
C GLN A 100 -3.42 -2.61 -20.07
N HIS A 101 -3.05 -3.16 -18.93
CA HIS A 101 -3.83 -4.15 -18.18
C HIS A 101 -4.80 -3.54 -17.16
N GLY A 102 -5.00 -2.22 -17.17
CA GLY A 102 -5.94 -1.50 -16.35
C GLY A 102 -5.30 -0.48 -15.38
N ASN A 103 -6.16 0.19 -14.62
CA ASN A 103 -5.77 1.19 -13.65
C ASN A 103 -5.22 0.53 -12.38
N SER A 104 -4.01 0.93 -11.98
CA SER A 104 -3.36 0.51 -10.74
C SER A 104 -3.28 1.67 -9.77
N VAL A 105 -3.66 1.45 -8.52
CA VAL A 105 -3.59 2.47 -7.47
C VAL A 105 -2.59 2.05 -6.41
N CYS A 106 -1.69 2.97 -6.07
CA CYS A 106 -0.82 2.88 -4.90
C CYS A 106 -1.46 3.67 -3.76
N ILE A 107 -1.76 3.00 -2.65
CA ILE A 107 -2.37 3.62 -1.47
C ILE A 107 -1.40 3.73 -0.30
N SER A 108 -1.66 4.71 0.57
CA SER A 108 -1.05 4.86 1.88
C SER A 108 -1.79 4.02 2.92
N THR A 109 -1.07 3.53 3.93
CA THR A 109 -1.60 2.71 5.03
C THR A 109 -1.43 3.35 6.40
N GLN A 110 -0.65 4.41 6.49
CA GLN A 110 -0.37 5.15 7.73
C GLN A 110 -0.19 6.63 7.42
N VAL A 111 -0.35 7.47 8.42
CA VAL A 111 0.09 8.87 8.41
C VAL A 111 1.55 8.92 8.86
N GLY A 112 2.47 8.97 7.90
CA GLY A 112 3.91 8.79 8.12
C GLY A 112 4.31 7.34 8.31
N CYS A 113 5.60 7.08 8.59
CA CYS A 113 6.13 5.72 8.75
C CYS A 113 7.28 5.70 9.75
N ARG A 114 7.27 4.76 10.70
CA ARG A 114 8.33 4.63 11.73
C ARG A 114 9.46 3.69 11.36
N MET A 115 9.41 3.04 10.20
CA MET A 115 10.42 2.03 9.83
C MET A 115 11.81 2.60 9.57
N GLY A 116 11.91 3.90 9.27
CA GLY A 116 13.17 4.62 9.18
C GLY A 116 14.02 4.27 7.95
N CYS A 117 13.46 3.68 6.90
CA CYS A 117 14.19 3.38 5.66
C CYS A 117 14.90 4.63 5.15
N ARG A 118 16.23 4.56 5.00
CA ARG A 118 17.07 5.76 4.85
C ARG A 118 16.92 6.47 3.51
N PHE A 119 16.42 5.81 2.50
CA PHE A 119 16.15 6.36 1.17
C PHE A 119 14.71 6.84 0.97
N CYS A 120 13.80 6.62 1.95
CA CYS A 120 12.37 6.87 1.79
C CYS A 120 11.95 8.18 2.46
N ALA A 121 11.21 9.02 1.73
CA ALA A 121 10.65 10.28 2.22
C ALA A 121 9.53 10.07 3.27
N SER A 122 8.77 8.98 3.18
CA SER A 122 7.66 8.67 4.10
C SER A 122 8.09 8.51 5.56
N THR A 123 9.40 8.25 5.80
CA THR A 123 9.94 8.10 7.15
C THR A 123 10.36 9.42 7.80
N ILE A 124 10.36 10.52 7.02
CA ILE A 124 10.69 11.86 7.53
C ILE A 124 9.55 12.33 8.44
N GLY A 125 9.86 12.61 9.70
CA GLY A 125 8.86 13.00 10.70
C GLY A 125 8.11 11.84 11.37
N GLY A 126 8.52 10.60 11.12
CA GLY A 126 7.99 9.40 11.78
C GLY A 126 6.51 9.11 11.48
N LYS A 127 5.94 8.14 12.22
CA LYS A 127 4.53 7.75 12.16
C LYS A 127 3.70 8.56 13.14
N THR A 128 2.57 9.08 12.69
CA THR A 128 1.56 9.72 13.54
C THR A 128 0.52 8.70 14.00
N ARG A 129 -0.16 8.02 13.05
CA ARG A 129 -1.15 6.99 13.33
C ARG A 129 -1.32 6.01 12.18
N ASP A 130 -2.02 4.94 12.44
CA ASP A 130 -2.51 4.00 11.44
C ASP A 130 -3.74 4.58 10.72
N LEU A 131 -3.93 4.20 9.45
CA LEU A 131 -5.18 4.42 8.75
C LEU A 131 -6.16 3.29 9.07
N THR A 132 -7.45 3.63 9.17
CA THR A 132 -8.53 2.63 9.27
C THR A 132 -8.74 1.92 7.93
N ALA A 133 -9.47 0.81 7.95
CA ALA A 133 -9.83 0.12 6.71
C ALA A 133 -10.69 1.01 5.79
N GLY A 134 -11.60 1.80 6.37
CA GLY A 134 -12.43 2.77 5.65
C GLY A 134 -11.61 3.87 4.99
N GLU A 135 -10.62 4.43 5.68
CA GLU A 135 -9.72 5.44 5.11
C GLU A 135 -8.86 4.88 3.96
N MET A 136 -8.44 3.61 4.05
CA MET A 136 -7.71 2.95 2.95
C MET A 136 -8.62 2.70 1.74
N LEU A 137 -9.86 2.25 1.95
CA LEU A 137 -10.85 2.04 0.89
C LEU A 137 -11.24 3.36 0.22
N ASP A 138 -11.43 4.42 0.99
CA ASP A 138 -11.90 5.69 0.46
C ASP A 138 -10.88 6.36 -0.48
N GLN A 139 -9.57 6.12 -0.31
CA GLN A 139 -8.57 6.53 -1.29
C GLN A 139 -8.90 5.99 -2.70
N ILE A 140 -9.33 4.71 -2.79
CA ILE A 140 -9.70 4.08 -4.05
C ILE A 140 -11.01 4.66 -4.59
N TYR A 141 -12.00 4.87 -3.71
CA TYR A 141 -13.31 5.39 -4.11
C TYR A 141 -13.19 6.81 -4.67
N ARG A 142 -12.42 7.69 -4.00
CA ARG A 142 -12.17 9.06 -4.51
C ARG A 142 -11.50 9.03 -5.88
N ILE A 143 -10.51 8.15 -6.07
CA ILE A 143 -9.82 8.02 -7.37
C ILE A 143 -10.77 7.50 -8.45
N GLN A 144 -11.57 6.46 -8.18
CA GLN A 144 -12.55 5.93 -9.13
C GLN A 144 -13.59 6.98 -9.54
N LYS A 145 -14.08 7.77 -8.59
CA LYS A 145 -15.00 8.88 -8.87
C LYS A 145 -14.37 9.95 -9.76
N ASP A 146 -13.11 10.32 -9.49
CA ASP A 146 -12.40 11.34 -10.29
C ASP A 146 -12.17 10.91 -11.73
N ILE A 147 -11.84 9.63 -11.96
CA ILE A 147 -11.51 9.16 -13.31
C ILE A 147 -12.71 8.55 -14.05
N GLY A 148 -13.81 8.24 -13.36
CA GLY A 148 -14.98 7.56 -13.93
C GLY A 148 -14.69 6.13 -14.42
N GLU A 149 -13.58 5.53 -14.00
CA GLU A 149 -13.12 4.22 -14.43
C GLU A 149 -12.83 3.31 -13.22
N ARG A 150 -12.98 1.99 -13.43
CA ARG A 150 -12.66 1.00 -12.40
C ARG A 150 -11.16 0.93 -12.12
N VAL A 151 -10.78 0.82 -10.86
CA VAL A 151 -9.46 0.41 -10.42
C VAL A 151 -9.39 -1.12 -10.45
N SER A 152 -8.38 -1.67 -11.13
CA SER A 152 -8.23 -3.11 -11.36
C SER A 152 -7.14 -3.74 -10.49
N ASN A 153 -6.11 -2.97 -10.14
CA ASN A 153 -4.95 -3.43 -9.39
C ASN A 153 -4.64 -2.48 -8.23
N LEU A 154 -4.15 -3.06 -7.15
CA LEU A 154 -3.79 -2.31 -5.96
C LEU A 154 -2.41 -2.67 -5.46
N VAL A 155 -1.64 -1.66 -5.06
CA VAL A 155 -0.37 -1.85 -4.36
C VAL A 155 -0.36 -1.05 -3.06
N MET A 156 -0.07 -1.71 -1.94
CA MET A 156 0.12 -1.08 -0.62
C MET A 156 1.60 -0.70 -0.49
N MET A 157 2.00 0.34 -1.24
CA MET A 157 3.39 0.81 -1.36
C MET A 157 3.51 2.34 -1.18
N GLY A 158 2.45 2.99 -0.72
CA GLY A 158 2.43 4.41 -0.37
C GLY A 158 3.09 4.68 0.97
N THR A 159 2.63 5.70 1.68
CA THR A 159 3.12 6.05 3.00
C THR A 159 2.68 5.03 4.03
N GLY A 160 3.64 4.47 4.78
CA GLY A 160 3.39 3.52 5.86
C GLY A 160 4.00 2.14 5.63
N GLU A 161 3.91 1.31 6.67
CA GLU A 161 4.23 -0.13 6.65
C GLU A 161 2.93 -0.90 6.92
N PRO A 162 2.39 -1.61 5.92
CA PRO A 162 1.11 -2.32 6.09
C PRO A 162 1.10 -3.32 7.24
N LEU A 163 2.20 -4.03 7.45
CA LEU A 163 2.29 -5.03 8.53
C LEU A 163 2.50 -4.40 9.93
N ASP A 164 2.81 -3.11 10.01
CA ASP A 164 2.76 -2.35 11.26
C ASP A 164 1.33 -1.88 11.58
N ASN A 165 0.46 -1.79 10.56
CA ASN A 165 -0.99 -1.56 10.65
C ASN A 165 -1.76 -2.85 10.34
N TYR A 166 -1.36 -3.97 10.91
CA TYR A 166 -1.75 -5.31 10.50
C TYR A 166 -3.26 -5.53 10.44
N ASN A 167 -3.96 -5.25 11.54
CA ASN A 167 -5.39 -5.56 11.66
C ASN A 167 -6.23 -4.80 10.62
N ASN A 168 -5.97 -3.50 10.45
CA ASN A 168 -6.66 -2.70 9.44
C ASN A 168 -6.26 -3.11 8.01
N ALA A 169 -5.00 -3.47 7.77
CA ALA A 169 -4.54 -3.93 6.47
C ALA A 169 -5.21 -5.26 6.06
N VAL A 170 -5.32 -6.22 6.98
CA VAL A 170 -6.02 -7.50 6.76
C VAL A 170 -7.50 -7.27 6.51
N LYS A 171 -8.16 -6.45 7.34
CA LYS A 171 -9.57 -6.09 7.17
C LYS A 171 -9.79 -5.41 5.81
N PHE A 172 -8.96 -4.44 5.46
CA PHE A 172 -9.00 -3.76 4.16
C PHE A 172 -8.90 -4.74 2.98
N ILE A 173 -7.99 -5.72 3.03
CA ILE A 173 -7.86 -6.73 1.96
C ILE A 173 -9.14 -7.57 1.83
N ARG A 174 -9.75 -7.98 2.95
CA ARG A 174 -11.02 -8.72 2.94
C ARG A 174 -12.14 -7.90 2.34
N MET A 175 -12.34 -6.67 2.81
CA MET A 175 -13.39 -5.76 2.33
C MET A 175 -13.19 -5.38 0.85
N LEU A 176 -11.95 -5.16 0.41
CA LEU A 176 -11.64 -4.83 -0.99
C LEU A 176 -11.99 -5.98 -1.95
N SER A 177 -11.84 -7.21 -1.50
CA SER A 177 -12.14 -8.42 -2.29
C SER A 177 -13.54 -8.99 -2.04
N ASP A 178 -14.34 -8.39 -1.16
CA ASP A 178 -15.71 -8.80 -0.88
C ASP A 178 -16.61 -8.65 -2.11
N GLU A 179 -17.44 -9.67 -2.38
CA GLU A 179 -18.36 -9.70 -3.52
C GLU A 179 -19.47 -8.63 -3.44
N HIS A 180 -19.79 -8.15 -2.25
CA HIS A 180 -20.77 -7.10 -2.00
C HIS A 180 -20.19 -5.67 -2.09
N GLY A 181 -18.86 -5.55 -2.31
CA GLY A 181 -18.15 -4.28 -2.44
C GLY A 181 -17.49 -4.13 -3.81
N LEU A 182 -16.23 -3.66 -3.82
CA LEU A 182 -15.48 -3.46 -5.08
C LEU A 182 -15.14 -4.76 -5.82
N ASN A 183 -15.10 -5.88 -5.10
CA ASN A 183 -14.80 -7.20 -5.65
C ASN A 183 -13.51 -7.21 -6.51
N ILE A 184 -12.43 -6.65 -5.96
CA ILE A 184 -11.12 -6.70 -6.59
C ILE A 184 -10.49 -8.05 -6.27
N SER A 185 -10.11 -8.78 -7.31
CA SER A 185 -9.45 -10.09 -7.12
C SER A 185 -8.21 -9.95 -6.24
N GLN A 186 -8.07 -10.80 -5.24
CA GLN A 186 -6.87 -10.82 -4.38
C GLN A 186 -5.57 -10.98 -5.18
N ARG A 187 -5.61 -11.62 -6.35
CA ARG A 187 -4.44 -11.75 -7.24
C ARG A 187 -3.94 -10.42 -7.78
N ASN A 188 -4.77 -9.41 -7.78
CA ASN A 188 -4.46 -8.05 -8.23
C ASN A 188 -4.05 -7.13 -7.07
N ILE A 189 -3.90 -7.66 -5.85
CA ILE A 189 -3.47 -6.92 -4.67
C ILE A 189 -2.02 -7.31 -4.36
N THR A 190 -1.18 -6.31 -4.19
CA THR A 190 0.20 -6.48 -3.71
C THR A 190 0.38 -5.76 -2.38
N LEU A 191 0.78 -6.49 -1.36
CA LEU A 191 1.21 -5.96 -0.08
C LEU A 191 2.73 -5.94 -0.03
N SER A 192 3.32 -4.75 0.12
CA SER A 192 4.75 -4.60 0.31
C SER A 192 5.09 -4.41 1.78
N THR A 193 6.16 -5.03 2.25
CA THR A 193 6.65 -4.90 3.63
C THR A 193 8.16 -4.78 3.69
N CYS A 194 8.66 -4.01 4.65
CA CYS A 194 10.07 -3.96 4.97
C CYS A 194 10.57 -5.20 5.73
N GLY A 195 9.69 -6.16 6.07
CA GLY A 195 10.08 -7.43 6.68
C GLY A 195 9.84 -7.52 8.18
N ILE A 196 8.63 -7.24 8.65
CA ILE A 196 8.20 -7.53 10.02
C ILE A 196 7.89 -9.04 10.11
N VAL A 197 8.93 -9.85 10.36
CA VAL A 197 8.91 -11.31 10.22
C VAL A 197 7.74 -12.01 10.91
N PRO A 198 7.39 -11.73 12.19
CA PRO A 198 6.24 -12.38 12.81
C PRO A 198 4.91 -12.08 12.09
N ARG A 199 4.75 -10.85 11.58
CA ARG A 199 3.55 -10.44 10.83
C ARG A 199 3.50 -11.04 9.43
N MET A 200 4.65 -11.24 8.77
CA MET A 200 4.70 -11.95 7.50
C MET A 200 4.22 -13.41 7.64
N ARG A 201 4.63 -14.09 8.71
CA ARG A 201 4.16 -15.46 9.01
C ARG A 201 2.67 -15.47 9.33
N GLN A 202 2.19 -14.54 10.16
CA GLN A 202 0.78 -14.39 10.45
C GLN A 202 -0.05 -14.13 9.18
N LEU A 203 0.44 -13.28 8.26
CA LEU A 203 -0.22 -13.02 6.97
C LEU A 203 -0.30 -14.28 6.09
N ALA A 204 0.72 -15.16 6.14
CA ALA A 204 0.70 -16.42 5.42
C ALA A 204 -0.43 -17.34 5.91
N ASP A 205 -0.72 -17.33 7.22
CA ASP A 205 -1.76 -18.14 7.83
C ASP A 205 -3.19 -17.59 7.57
N GLU A 206 -3.34 -16.33 7.12
CA GLU A 206 -4.63 -15.78 6.67
C GLU A 206 -5.15 -16.46 5.37
N GLY A 207 -4.30 -17.13 4.62
CA GLY A 207 -4.65 -17.85 3.39
C GLY A 207 -4.99 -16.96 2.19
N PHE A 208 -4.66 -15.69 2.21
CA PHE A 208 -4.90 -14.77 1.10
C PHE A 208 -4.14 -15.15 -0.17
N GLN A 209 -4.77 -14.86 -1.32
CA GLN A 209 -4.17 -15.03 -2.64
C GLN A 209 -3.50 -13.76 -3.19
N ILE A 210 -3.06 -12.86 -2.30
CA ILE A 210 -2.37 -11.62 -2.67
C ILE A 210 -0.90 -11.88 -3.01
N THR A 211 -0.25 -10.92 -3.64
CA THR A 211 1.20 -10.93 -3.84
C THR A 211 1.90 -10.31 -2.63
N LEU A 212 2.79 -11.07 -1.97
CA LEU A 212 3.68 -10.52 -0.97
C LEU A 212 4.95 -9.99 -1.64
N ALA A 213 5.26 -8.72 -1.41
CA ALA A 213 6.47 -8.06 -1.88
C ALA A 213 7.37 -7.73 -0.68
N LEU A 214 8.53 -8.36 -0.58
CA LEU A 214 9.52 -8.01 0.44
C LEU A 214 10.43 -6.90 -0.06
N SER A 215 10.44 -5.77 0.61
CA SER A 215 11.42 -4.70 0.46
C SER A 215 12.78 -5.19 1.00
N LEU A 216 13.51 -5.93 0.15
CA LEU A 216 14.79 -6.56 0.50
C LEU A 216 15.94 -5.56 0.45
N HIS A 217 16.08 -4.86 -0.68
CA HIS A 217 16.98 -3.73 -0.98
C HIS A 217 18.47 -3.95 -0.72
N ALA A 218 18.89 -5.13 -0.34
CA ALA A 218 20.30 -5.49 -0.13
C ALA A 218 20.52 -6.99 -0.30
N PRO A 219 21.74 -7.41 -0.67
CA PRO A 219 22.06 -8.83 -0.88
C PRO A 219 22.54 -9.54 0.39
N ASN A 220 22.87 -8.77 1.45
CA ASN A 220 23.38 -9.28 2.71
C ASN A 220 22.94 -8.44 3.89
N GLN A 221 23.18 -8.95 5.10
CA GLN A 221 22.73 -8.34 6.35
C GLN A 221 23.35 -6.98 6.63
N GLU A 222 24.63 -6.80 6.35
CA GLU A 222 25.36 -5.55 6.61
C GLU A 222 24.78 -4.40 5.78
N LYS A 223 24.71 -4.59 4.47
CA LYS A 223 24.14 -3.59 3.55
C LYS A 223 22.65 -3.35 3.84
N ARG A 224 21.91 -4.39 4.25
CA ARG A 224 20.50 -4.23 4.61
C ARG A 224 20.34 -3.38 5.86
N LYS A 225 21.12 -3.58 6.91
CA LYS A 225 21.14 -2.74 8.11
C LYS A 225 21.48 -1.28 7.80
N ALA A 226 22.37 -1.05 6.84
CA ALA A 226 22.74 0.30 6.40
C ALA A 226 21.58 1.06 5.75
N LEU A 227 20.65 0.36 5.06
CA LEU A 227 19.52 0.96 4.34
C LEU A 227 18.20 0.90 5.12
N LEU A 228 17.96 -0.19 5.84
CA LEU A 228 16.70 -0.47 6.55
C LEU A 228 16.96 -0.77 8.03
N PRO A 229 16.61 0.14 8.94
CA PRO A 229 16.81 -0.07 10.39
C PRO A 229 16.11 -1.32 10.95
N ILE A 230 14.99 -1.75 10.35
CA ILE A 230 14.28 -2.99 10.73
C ILE A 230 15.19 -4.24 10.67
N ALA A 231 16.20 -4.23 9.82
CA ALA A 231 17.19 -5.31 9.72
C ALA A 231 18.09 -5.44 10.97
N GLY A 232 18.04 -4.47 11.87
CA GLY A 232 18.63 -4.58 13.21
C GLY A 232 17.80 -5.45 14.16
N LYS A 233 16.49 -5.63 13.87
CA LYS A 233 15.56 -6.45 14.66
C LYS A 233 15.34 -7.83 14.05
N TYR A 234 15.29 -7.93 12.73
CA TYR A 234 15.07 -9.18 11.99
C TYR A 234 16.19 -9.36 10.96
N GLU A 235 16.88 -10.47 11.01
CA GLU A 235 17.97 -10.75 10.08
C GLU A 235 17.43 -11.04 8.67
N ILE A 236 18.30 -10.84 7.67
CA ILE A 236 17.91 -11.00 6.26
C ILE A 236 17.40 -12.41 5.97
N HIS A 237 18.05 -13.44 6.55
CA HIS A 237 17.64 -14.82 6.38
C HIS A 237 16.26 -15.09 6.99
N GLU A 238 15.95 -14.54 8.18
CA GLU A 238 14.65 -14.67 8.80
C GLU A 238 13.53 -14.08 7.92
N ALA A 239 13.81 -12.92 7.28
CA ALA A 239 12.85 -12.28 6.39
C ALA A 239 12.63 -13.10 5.09
N VAL A 240 13.72 -13.68 4.54
CA VAL A 240 13.64 -14.54 3.35
C VAL A 240 12.96 -15.87 3.68
N ASP A 241 13.20 -16.45 4.85
CA ASP A 241 12.53 -17.67 5.30
C ASP A 241 11.03 -17.44 5.56
N ALA A 242 10.64 -16.25 6.03
CA ALA A 242 9.23 -15.88 6.10
C ALA A 242 8.58 -15.78 4.72
N CYS A 243 9.32 -15.37 3.67
CA CYS A 243 8.85 -15.44 2.29
C CYS A 243 8.68 -16.87 1.79
N ARG A 244 9.61 -17.80 2.13
CA ARG A 244 9.46 -19.23 1.83
C ARG A 244 8.21 -19.80 2.48
N TYR A 245 8.01 -19.52 3.75
CA TYR A 245 6.82 -19.93 4.49
C TYR A 245 5.53 -19.39 3.85
N TYR A 246 5.52 -18.10 3.44
CA TYR A 246 4.38 -17.53 2.73
C TYR A 246 4.08 -18.27 1.42
N TYR A 247 5.11 -18.58 0.63
CA TYR A 247 4.97 -19.35 -0.61
C TYR A 247 4.42 -20.77 -0.35
N GLU A 248 4.96 -21.47 0.67
CA GLU A 248 4.50 -22.80 1.06
C GLU A 248 3.02 -22.83 1.45
N LYS A 249 2.56 -21.81 2.17
CA LYS A 249 1.16 -21.69 2.61
C LYS A 249 0.19 -21.29 1.50
N THR A 250 0.59 -20.41 0.60
CA THR A 250 -0.32 -19.76 -0.35
C THR A 250 -0.13 -20.21 -1.80
N GLY A 251 1.00 -20.80 -2.14
CA GLY A 251 1.41 -21.07 -3.52
C GLY A 251 1.71 -19.79 -4.34
N ARG A 252 1.65 -18.60 -3.71
CA ARG A 252 1.81 -17.33 -4.40
C ARG A 252 3.28 -16.97 -4.57
N ARG A 253 3.67 -16.63 -5.81
CA ARG A 253 5.01 -16.17 -6.13
C ARG A 253 5.37 -14.93 -5.30
N ILE A 254 6.58 -14.94 -4.72
CA ILE A 254 7.13 -13.82 -3.96
C ILE A 254 7.69 -12.76 -4.91
N THR A 255 7.55 -11.49 -4.56
CA THR A 255 8.29 -10.40 -5.20
C THR A 255 9.34 -9.85 -4.25
N PHE A 256 10.59 -9.75 -4.70
CA PHE A 256 11.64 -9.04 -3.99
C PHE A 256 11.83 -7.67 -4.62
N GLU A 257 11.52 -6.62 -3.85
CA GLU A 257 11.78 -5.24 -4.24
C GLU A 257 13.23 -4.90 -3.90
N TYR A 258 13.99 -4.44 -4.88
CA TYR A 258 15.41 -4.15 -4.73
C TYR A 258 15.73 -2.77 -5.29
N SER A 259 15.82 -1.76 -4.39
CA SER A 259 16.23 -0.40 -4.77
C SER A 259 17.73 -0.38 -5.06
N LEU A 260 18.10 -0.08 -6.30
CA LEU A 260 19.49 0.08 -6.71
C LEU A 260 19.99 1.47 -6.34
N VAL A 261 20.96 1.51 -5.44
CA VAL A 261 21.62 2.70 -4.93
C VAL A 261 23.06 2.73 -5.43
N GLY A 262 23.39 3.76 -6.23
CA GLY A 262 24.70 3.85 -6.87
C GLY A 262 25.88 3.73 -5.91
N GLY A 263 26.79 2.81 -6.18
CA GLY A 263 27.98 2.54 -5.39
C GLY A 263 27.76 1.86 -4.03
N GLN A 264 26.51 1.46 -3.69
CA GLN A 264 26.24 0.82 -2.40
C GLN A 264 25.83 -0.65 -2.51
N ASN A 265 24.87 -0.97 -3.39
CA ASN A 265 24.30 -2.31 -3.50
C ASN A 265 24.09 -2.76 -4.95
N ASP A 266 24.83 -2.17 -5.89
CA ASP A 266 24.65 -2.32 -7.33
C ASP A 266 25.82 -3.02 -8.03
N SER A 267 26.76 -3.58 -7.29
CA SER A 267 27.93 -4.27 -7.84
C SER A 267 27.60 -5.66 -8.40
N LYS A 268 28.50 -6.21 -9.22
CA LYS A 268 28.39 -7.58 -9.73
C LYS A 268 28.41 -8.63 -8.61
N GLU A 269 29.12 -8.35 -7.54
CA GLU A 269 29.15 -9.22 -6.36
C GLU A 269 27.82 -9.17 -5.61
N ASP A 270 27.18 -7.99 -5.52
CA ASP A 270 25.85 -7.85 -4.93
C ASP A 270 24.80 -8.67 -5.69
N ALA A 271 24.85 -8.68 -7.02
CA ALA A 271 23.95 -9.50 -7.83
C ALA A 271 24.16 -11.01 -7.57
N LYS A 272 25.41 -11.45 -7.38
CA LYS A 272 25.73 -12.84 -7.05
C LYS A 272 25.18 -13.22 -5.67
N GLN A 273 25.47 -12.41 -4.65
CA GLN A 273 24.99 -12.64 -3.29
C GLN A 273 23.46 -12.61 -3.21
N LEU A 274 22.79 -11.71 -3.96
CA LEU A 274 21.34 -11.70 -4.06
C LEU A 274 20.81 -13.01 -4.62
N TYR A 275 21.39 -13.52 -5.70
CA TYR A 275 21.03 -14.83 -6.24
C TYR A 275 21.20 -15.94 -5.20
N GLU A 276 22.37 -16.00 -4.53
CA GLU A 276 22.65 -17.00 -3.49
C GLU A 276 21.64 -16.97 -2.34
N LEU A 277 21.14 -15.78 -2.00
CA LEU A 277 20.15 -15.58 -0.94
C LEU A 277 18.75 -16.08 -1.30
N ILE A 278 18.31 -15.85 -2.56
CA ILE A 278 16.92 -16.08 -2.97
C ILE A 278 16.74 -17.30 -3.87
N HIS A 279 17.80 -17.98 -4.30
CA HIS A 279 17.69 -19.15 -5.18
C HIS A 279 16.83 -20.25 -4.53
N GLY A 280 16.13 -21.01 -5.38
CA GLY A 280 15.17 -22.02 -4.93
C GLY A 280 13.82 -21.50 -4.44
N ILE A 281 13.60 -20.18 -4.44
CA ILE A 281 12.28 -19.59 -4.19
C ILE A 281 11.61 -19.26 -5.53
N ASN A 282 10.32 -19.61 -5.67
CA ASN A 282 9.53 -19.12 -6.80
C ASN A 282 9.30 -17.62 -6.64
N CYS A 283 10.15 -16.82 -7.24
CA CYS A 283 10.16 -15.38 -7.03
C CYS A 283 10.31 -14.57 -8.31
N HIS A 284 10.07 -13.29 -8.16
CA HIS A 284 10.35 -12.22 -9.10
C HIS A 284 11.17 -11.13 -8.41
N VAL A 285 12.19 -10.60 -9.07
CA VAL A 285 12.95 -9.45 -8.56
C VAL A 285 12.55 -8.21 -9.32
N ASN A 286 12.10 -7.19 -8.60
CA ASN A 286 11.76 -5.90 -9.15
C ASN A 286 12.86 -4.90 -8.79
N LEU A 287 13.72 -4.59 -9.78
CA LEU A 287 14.79 -3.61 -9.61
C LEU A 287 14.21 -2.20 -9.69
N ILE A 288 14.41 -1.42 -8.66
CA ILE A 288 13.93 -0.04 -8.56
C ILE A 288 15.15 0.88 -8.58
N PRO A 289 15.44 1.58 -9.68
CA PRO A 289 16.41 2.68 -9.61
C PRO A 289 15.97 3.65 -8.52
N VAL A 290 16.84 3.94 -7.54
CA VAL A 290 16.44 4.79 -6.41
C VAL A 290 16.00 6.17 -6.88
N ASN A 291 14.81 6.60 -6.44
CA ASN A 291 14.31 7.92 -6.79
C ASN A 291 14.95 8.97 -5.87
N PRO A 292 15.39 10.11 -6.42
CA PRO A 292 15.97 11.19 -5.61
C PRO A 292 14.95 11.70 -4.58
N VAL A 293 15.41 11.88 -3.36
CA VAL A 293 14.66 12.53 -2.28
C VAL A 293 15.52 13.71 -1.80
N LYS A 294 14.95 14.92 -1.80
CA LYS A 294 15.69 16.17 -1.54
C LYS A 294 16.50 16.14 -0.23
N GLU A 295 15.98 15.47 0.79
CA GLU A 295 16.58 15.37 2.12
C GLU A 295 17.51 14.16 2.29
N ARG A 296 17.82 13.44 1.20
CA ARG A 296 18.61 12.21 1.20
C ARG A 296 19.74 12.31 0.17
N SER A 297 20.89 11.74 0.50
CA SER A 297 22.08 11.78 -0.37
C SER A 297 22.23 10.57 -1.30
N TYR A 298 21.19 9.74 -1.41
CA TYR A 298 21.23 8.56 -2.25
C TYR A 298 21.10 8.91 -3.73
N VAL A 299 21.96 8.33 -4.54
CA VAL A 299 21.99 8.55 -5.99
C VAL A 299 21.59 7.28 -6.73
N GLN A 300 20.95 7.49 -7.87
CA GLN A 300 20.57 6.39 -8.75
C GLN A 300 21.81 5.74 -9.37
N SER A 301 21.78 4.42 -9.52
CA SER A 301 22.80 3.69 -10.27
C SER A 301 22.77 4.06 -11.75
N GLU A 302 23.91 4.04 -12.41
CA GLU A 302 24.00 4.25 -13.86
C GLU A 302 23.20 3.19 -14.63
N ARG A 303 22.56 3.58 -15.72
CA ARG A 303 21.73 2.67 -16.53
C ARG A 303 22.47 1.40 -16.96
N LYS A 304 23.76 1.51 -17.30
CA LYS A 304 24.61 0.36 -17.65
C LYS A 304 24.72 -0.63 -16.51
N VAL A 305 24.98 -0.13 -15.30
CA VAL A 305 25.08 -0.95 -14.07
C VAL A 305 23.76 -1.66 -13.78
N ILE A 306 22.62 -0.97 -13.89
CA ILE A 306 21.29 -1.55 -13.71
C ILE A 306 21.04 -2.71 -14.68
N VAL A 307 21.39 -2.52 -15.97
CA VAL A 307 21.21 -3.55 -17.01
C VAL A 307 22.16 -4.74 -16.77
N GLU A 308 23.42 -4.49 -16.40
CA GLU A 308 24.37 -5.57 -16.06
C GLU A 308 23.91 -6.38 -14.84
N PHE A 309 23.38 -5.71 -13.81
CA PHE A 309 22.83 -6.36 -12.62
C PHE A 309 21.63 -7.24 -12.97
N LYS A 310 20.68 -6.71 -13.76
CA LYS A 310 19.54 -7.45 -14.29
C LYS A 310 19.99 -8.70 -15.05
N ASN A 311 20.86 -8.53 -16.07
CA ASN A 311 21.32 -9.62 -16.92
C ASN A 311 22.00 -10.72 -16.10
N LYS A 312 22.76 -10.36 -15.07
CA LYS A 312 23.42 -11.34 -14.21
C LYS A 312 22.41 -12.22 -13.46
N LEU A 313 21.34 -11.65 -12.92
CA LEU A 313 20.27 -12.41 -12.26
C LEU A 313 19.48 -13.26 -13.26
N GLU A 314 19.16 -12.73 -14.44
CA GLU A 314 18.44 -13.46 -15.49
C GLU A 314 19.25 -14.65 -16.00
N ASN A 315 20.57 -14.51 -16.17
CA ASN A 315 21.46 -15.61 -16.54
C ASN A 315 21.52 -16.73 -15.48
N CYS A 316 21.15 -16.42 -14.24
CA CYS A 316 20.96 -17.39 -13.16
C CYS A 316 19.52 -17.94 -13.06
N GLY A 317 18.64 -17.61 -14.01
CA GLY A 317 17.27 -18.11 -14.07
C GLY A 317 16.25 -17.34 -13.20
N ILE A 318 16.61 -16.17 -12.65
CA ILE A 318 15.70 -15.32 -11.89
C ILE A 318 14.89 -14.42 -12.84
N ASN A 319 13.58 -14.37 -12.67
CA ASN A 319 12.74 -13.38 -13.37
C ASN A 319 13.00 -11.99 -12.81
N VAL A 320 13.41 -11.04 -13.66
CA VAL A 320 13.76 -9.69 -13.24
C VAL A 320 13.06 -8.65 -14.10
N THR A 321 12.50 -7.62 -13.49
CA THR A 321 12.07 -6.40 -14.17
C THR A 321 12.80 -5.19 -13.63
N ILE A 322 13.03 -4.20 -14.48
CA ILE A 322 13.40 -2.86 -14.05
C ILE A 322 12.11 -2.05 -13.99
N ARG A 323 11.78 -1.56 -12.81
CA ARG A 323 10.55 -0.79 -12.59
C ARG A 323 10.61 0.51 -13.37
N ARG A 324 9.55 0.76 -14.15
CA ARG A 324 9.37 2.04 -14.81
C ARG A 324 9.09 3.13 -13.76
N GLU A 325 9.81 4.24 -13.84
CA GLU A 325 9.53 5.42 -13.02
C GLU A 325 8.23 6.06 -13.53
N MET A 326 7.20 6.08 -12.70
CA MET A 326 5.91 6.69 -13.00
C MET A 326 5.75 7.97 -12.16
N GLY A 327 5.27 9.06 -12.79
CA GLY A 327 5.02 10.33 -12.10
C GLY A 327 6.27 10.98 -11.49
N ARG A 328 7.41 10.89 -12.19
CA ARG A 328 8.70 11.45 -11.73
C ARG A 328 8.64 12.97 -11.51
N ASP A 329 8.00 13.67 -12.43
CA ASP A 329 7.85 15.12 -12.46
C ASP A 329 6.93 15.66 -11.35
N ILE A 330 6.05 14.82 -10.82
CA ILE A 330 5.10 15.17 -9.75
C ILE A 330 5.48 14.57 -8.38
N GLY A 331 6.66 13.97 -8.25
CA GLY A 331 7.06 13.29 -7.01
C GLY A 331 6.13 12.13 -6.64
N GLY A 332 5.60 11.42 -7.64
CA GLY A 332 4.69 10.27 -7.47
C GLY A 332 5.38 8.92 -7.42
N ALA A 333 6.71 8.87 -7.60
CA ALA A 333 7.45 7.62 -7.62
C ALA A 333 7.67 7.02 -6.22
N CYS A 334 7.98 5.71 -6.17
CA CYS A 334 8.23 5.01 -4.91
C CYS A 334 9.28 5.68 -4.04
N GLY A 335 8.98 5.80 -2.75
CA GLY A 335 9.84 6.43 -1.76
C GLY A 335 9.78 7.96 -1.72
N GLN A 336 8.99 8.60 -2.60
CA GLN A 336 8.86 10.07 -2.66
C GLN A 336 7.63 10.61 -1.93
N LEU A 337 6.64 9.76 -1.62
CA LEU A 337 5.41 10.17 -0.94
C LEU A 337 5.69 10.60 0.50
N ARG A 338 5.13 11.74 0.90
CA ARG A 338 5.37 12.34 2.23
C ARG A 338 4.27 13.32 2.64
N LYS A 339 4.33 13.82 3.88
CA LYS A 339 3.47 14.89 4.43
C LYS A 339 3.80 16.29 3.86
N SER A 340 4.02 16.45 2.55
CA SER A 340 4.51 17.73 2.00
C SER A 340 3.50 18.86 2.08
N TYR A 341 2.21 18.56 2.14
CA TYR A 341 1.14 19.55 2.15
C TYR A 341 0.98 20.25 3.52
N MET A 342 1.13 19.54 4.62
CA MET A 342 1.01 20.09 5.98
C MET A 342 2.11 21.10 6.33
N ASP A 343 3.30 20.98 5.71
CA ASP A 343 4.42 21.88 5.97
C ASP A 343 4.24 23.28 5.35
N LYS A 344 3.33 23.45 4.37
CA LYS A 344 3.04 24.75 3.75
C LYS A 344 2.01 25.55 4.53
N GLU A 345 0.99 24.91 5.11
CA GLU A 345 -0.03 25.62 5.92
C GLU A 345 0.52 26.09 7.29
N LYS A 346 1.64 25.54 7.77
CA LYS A 346 2.29 25.99 9.02
C LYS A 346 3.27 27.16 8.84
N LYS A 347 3.46 27.65 7.60
CA LYS A 347 4.37 28.76 7.29
C LYS A 347 3.66 30.06 6.90
N GLU A 348 2.32 30.06 6.88
CA GLU A 348 1.46 31.24 6.83
C GLU A 348 0.87 31.50 8.25
#